data_00d0df3feca18cf3030149f23dd32f08
#
_entry.id   00d0df3feca18cf3030149f23dd32f08
#
_cell.length_a   1.000
_cell.length_b   1.000
_cell.length_c   1.000
_cell.angle_alpha   90.00
_cell.angle_beta   90.00
_cell.angle_gamma   90.00
#
_symmetry.space_group_name_H-M   'P 1'
#
loop_
_entity.id
_entity.type
_entity.pdbx_description
1 polymer ?
#
loop_
_entity_poly.entity_id
_entity_poly.type
_entity_poly.pdbx_seq_one_letter_code
_entity_poly.pdbx_strand_id
1 'polypeptide(L)'
;MTRALNAGRKEPASGEVRAAVVFLHGYGANGADLLGLADPLADHMPDTLFLAPDAPEDCAGSPMGFQWFPIPWIDGSSEEESEAGMRHAADDLNAFLDGIMVDEDLLPEQVMVLGFSQGTMMALHVLPRREDPVAGIVAISGRLLQPELLVDEVVCRPPVLLIHGDQDNVVPPQSLPLA
;
A
#
# COMPACT_ATOMS: atom_id res chain seq x y z
N MET A 1 1.87 -7.91 -18.17
CA MET A 1 2.16 -6.48 -18.39
C MET A 1 1.64 -5.72 -17.19
N THR A 2 2.47 -4.87 -16.59
CA THR A 2 2.08 -4.00 -15.49
C THR A 2 1.21 -2.84 -15.98
N ARG A 3 0.21 -2.48 -15.16
CA ARG A 3 -0.66 -1.32 -15.38
C ARG A 3 -0.01 -0.08 -14.73
N ALA A 4 -0.11 1.08 -15.37
CA ALA A 4 0.31 2.33 -14.74
C ALA A 4 -0.75 2.75 -13.71
N LEU A 5 -0.32 3.05 -12.48
CA LEU A 5 -1.20 3.55 -11.43
C LEU A 5 -1.25 5.09 -11.50
N ASN A 6 -2.46 5.64 -11.56
CA ASN A 6 -2.65 7.08 -11.39
C ASN A 6 -2.46 7.43 -9.91
N ALA A 7 -1.73 8.48 -9.61
CA ALA A 7 -1.49 8.89 -8.24
C ALA A 7 -1.76 10.37 -8.01
N GLY A 8 -2.48 10.66 -6.94
CA GLY A 8 -2.47 11.99 -6.35
C GLY A 8 -1.09 12.29 -5.78
N ARG A 9 -0.67 13.56 -5.84
CA ARG A 9 0.67 13.99 -5.46
C ARG A 9 0.61 15.28 -4.64
N LYS A 10 1.38 15.34 -3.56
CA LYS A 10 1.63 16.58 -2.81
C LYS A 10 3.14 16.80 -2.71
N GLU A 11 3.57 17.91 -3.27
CA GLU A 11 4.98 18.29 -3.33
C GLU A 11 5.54 18.62 -1.93
N PRO A 12 6.85 18.42 -1.71
CA PRO A 12 7.52 18.79 -0.48
C PRO A 12 7.43 20.30 -0.22
N ALA A 13 7.21 20.68 1.04
CA ALA A 13 7.10 22.09 1.44
C ALA A 13 8.41 22.87 1.21
N SER A 14 9.56 22.21 1.28
CA SER A 14 10.88 22.79 0.98
C SER A 14 11.15 23.02 -0.51
N GLY A 15 10.41 22.35 -1.39
CA GLY A 15 10.68 22.29 -2.83
C GLY A 15 11.78 21.29 -3.23
N GLU A 16 12.36 20.53 -2.29
CA GLU A 16 13.35 19.49 -2.54
C GLU A 16 12.80 18.13 -2.12
N VAL A 17 12.85 17.13 -2.99
CA VAL A 17 12.48 15.75 -2.66
C VAL A 17 13.70 15.03 -2.09
N ARG A 18 13.62 14.62 -0.82
CA ARG A 18 14.65 13.81 -0.14
C ARG A 18 14.10 12.49 0.40
N ALA A 19 12.80 12.36 0.45
CA ALA A 19 12.09 11.16 0.84
C ALA A 19 10.71 11.11 0.18
N ALA A 20 10.09 9.95 0.15
CA ALA A 20 8.71 9.80 -0.27
C ALA A 20 7.89 8.99 0.73
N VAL A 21 6.61 9.33 0.87
CA VAL A 21 5.60 8.53 1.56
C VAL A 21 4.52 8.15 0.56
N VAL A 22 4.27 6.85 0.41
CA VAL A 22 3.25 6.29 -0.47
C VAL A 22 2.08 5.80 0.37
N PHE A 23 0.87 6.31 0.11
CA PHE A 23 -0.36 5.91 0.79
C PHE A 23 -1.14 4.92 -0.07
N LEU A 24 -1.40 3.72 0.46
CA LEU A 24 -2.19 2.68 -0.21
C LEU A 24 -3.57 2.58 0.43
N HIS A 25 -4.61 2.93 -0.31
CA HIS A 25 -5.98 2.99 0.19
C HIS A 25 -6.63 1.60 0.35
N GLY A 26 -7.75 1.56 1.07
CA GLY A 26 -8.57 0.37 1.28
C GLY A 26 -9.52 0.08 0.11
N TYR A 27 -10.17 -1.08 0.16
CA TYR A 27 -11.18 -1.52 -0.80
C TYR A 27 -12.31 -0.50 -0.95
N GLY A 28 -12.64 -0.12 -2.18
CA GLY A 28 -13.71 0.81 -2.50
C GLY A 28 -13.41 2.29 -2.24
N ALA A 29 -12.19 2.62 -1.81
CA ALA A 29 -11.66 3.97 -1.67
C ALA A 29 -10.83 4.37 -2.91
N ASN A 30 -10.14 5.49 -2.86
CA ASN A 30 -9.23 5.98 -3.89
C ASN A 30 -8.01 6.68 -3.25
N GLY A 31 -7.02 7.03 -4.05
CA GLY A 31 -5.81 7.69 -3.57
C GLY A 31 -6.08 9.03 -2.89
N ALA A 32 -7.02 9.82 -3.39
CA ALA A 32 -7.34 11.13 -2.84
C ALA A 32 -7.87 11.05 -1.40
N ASP A 33 -8.54 9.94 -1.01
CA ASP A 33 -9.03 9.71 0.34
C ASP A 33 -7.89 9.68 1.38
N LEU A 34 -6.73 9.16 1.01
CA LEU A 34 -5.57 9.11 1.91
C LEU A 34 -4.58 10.26 1.71
N LEU A 35 -4.58 10.92 0.56
CA LEU A 35 -3.66 12.01 0.30
C LEU A 35 -3.85 13.19 1.28
N GLY A 36 -5.05 13.37 1.83
CA GLY A 36 -5.33 14.33 2.88
C GLY A 36 -4.52 14.12 4.17
N LEU A 37 -3.98 12.92 4.42
CA LEU A 37 -3.07 12.66 5.53
C LEU A 37 -1.72 13.38 5.37
N ALA A 38 -1.37 13.78 4.16
CA ALA A 38 -0.17 14.54 3.89
C ALA A 38 -0.21 15.96 4.50
N ASP A 39 -1.41 16.56 4.68
CA ASP A 39 -1.54 17.91 5.20
C ASP A 39 -0.95 18.09 6.61
N PRO A 40 -1.34 17.28 7.61
CA PRO A 40 -0.75 17.39 8.94
C PRO A 40 0.69 16.89 9.02
N LEU A 41 1.15 16.06 8.07
CA LEU A 41 2.51 15.51 8.05
C LEU A 41 3.52 16.45 7.41
N ALA A 42 3.12 17.24 6.42
CA ALA A 42 4.02 18.08 5.62
C ALA A 42 4.83 19.09 6.47
N ASP A 43 4.24 19.64 7.52
CA ASP A 43 4.93 20.58 8.42
C ASP A 43 6.06 19.90 9.23
N HIS A 44 5.97 18.59 9.43
CA HIS A 44 6.97 17.80 10.16
C HIS A 44 7.95 17.09 9.23
N MET A 45 7.61 17.01 7.94
CA MET A 45 8.36 16.30 6.92
C MET A 45 8.53 17.17 5.67
N PRO A 46 9.21 18.34 5.78
CA PRO A 46 9.21 19.37 4.75
C PRO A 46 9.86 18.96 3.43
N ASP A 47 10.78 17.98 3.45
CA ASP A 47 11.49 17.48 2.27
C ASP A 47 10.86 16.21 1.70
N THR A 48 9.62 15.90 2.07
CA THR A 48 8.95 14.64 1.71
C THR A 48 7.90 14.86 0.63
N LEU A 49 7.99 14.06 -0.41
CA LEU A 49 6.97 13.90 -1.43
C LEU A 49 5.90 12.90 -0.91
N PHE A 50 4.63 13.27 -0.99
CA PHE A 50 3.53 12.36 -0.65
C PHE A 50 2.81 11.94 -1.93
N LEU A 51 2.58 10.64 -2.07
CA LEU A 51 1.94 10.01 -3.22
C LEU A 51 0.83 9.09 -2.76
N ALA A 52 -0.28 9.09 -3.47
CA ALA A 52 -1.40 8.21 -3.17
C ALA A 52 -1.97 7.66 -4.50
N PRO A 53 -1.51 6.47 -4.93
CA PRO A 53 -2.03 5.85 -6.14
C PRO A 53 -3.45 5.33 -5.94
N ASP A 54 -4.25 5.40 -7.01
CA ASP A 54 -5.45 4.61 -7.16
C ASP A 54 -5.06 3.16 -7.41
N ALA A 55 -5.76 2.24 -6.77
CA ALA A 55 -5.60 0.82 -7.04
C ALA A 55 -6.03 0.49 -8.50
N PRO A 56 -5.50 -0.60 -9.09
CA PRO A 56 -5.58 -0.81 -10.53
C PRO A 56 -6.94 -1.24 -11.08
N GLU A 57 -7.91 -1.58 -10.23
CA GLU A 57 -9.20 -2.09 -10.64
C GLU A 57 -10.36 -1.25 -10.10
N ASP A 58 -11.37 -1.00 -10.95
CA ASP A 58 -12.63 -0.39 -10.50
C ASP A 58 -13.34 -1.29 -9.49
N CYS A 59 -13.87 -0.71 -8.43
CA CYS A 59 -14.61 -1.44 -7.43
C CYS A 59 -16.10 -1.48 -7.77
N ALA A 60 -16.65 -2.65 -8.05
CA ALA A 60 -18.05 -2.83 -8.45
C ALA A 60 -19.08 -2.27 -7.43
N GLY A 61 -18.73 -2.25 -6.15
CA GLY A 61 -19.58 -1.74 -5.06
C GLY A 61 -19.43 -0.23 -4.78
N SER A 62 -18.50 0.47 -5.44
CA SER A 62 -18.18 1.88 -5.22
C SER A 62 -17.91 2.58 -6.55
N PRO A 63 -18.84 3.39 -7.07
CA PRO A 63 -18.71 3.97 -8.42
C PRO A 63 -17.51 4.89 -8.67
N MET A 64 -16.84 5.34 -7.61
CA MET A 64 -15.64 6.19 -7.68
C MET A 64 -14.48 5.59 -6.88
N GLY A 65 -14.62 4.34 -6.46
CA GLY A 65 -13.62 3.65 -5.66
C GLY A 65 -12.94 2.55 -6.46
N PHE A 66 -11.74 2.21 -6.01
CA PHE A 66 -10.88 1.20 -6.61
C PHE A 66 -10.62 0.06 -5.64
N GLN A 67 -10.11 -1.04 -6.16
CA GLN A 67 -9.68 -2.20 -5.39
C GLN A 67 -8.31 -2.68 -5.90
N TRP A 68 -7.48 -3.18 -4.99
CA TRP A 68 -6.21 -3.79 -5.36
C TRP A 68 -6.44 -5.17 -5.99
N PHE A 69 -7.39 -5.90 -5.42
CA PHE A 69 -7.81 -7.23 -5.90
C PHE A 69 -9.24 -7.53 -5.43
N PRO A 70 -9.95 -8.46 -6.11
CA PRO A 70 -11.29 -8.89 -5.70
C PRO A 70 -11.28 -9.52 -4.31
N ILE A 71 -12.36 -9.31 -3.55
CA ILE A 71 -12.54 -9.90 -2.21
C ILE A 71 -13.77 -10.81 -2.21
N PRO A 72 -13.60 -12.16 -2.23
CA PRO A 72 -14.66 -13.13 -2.44
C PRO A 72 -15.90 -12.96 -1.56
N TRP A 73 -15.70 -12.69 -0.27
CA TRP A 73 -16.81 -12.51 0.68
C TRP A 73 -17.51 -11.15 0.58
N ILE A 74 -17.00 -10.21 -0.22
CA ILE A 74 -17.59 -8.89 -0.46
C ILE A 74 -18.27 -8.83 -1.84
N ASP A 75 -17.58 -9.25 -2.89
CA ASP A 75 -18.00 -9.07 -4.28
C ASP A 75 -18.45 -10.36 -4.98
N GLY A 76 -18.31 -11.52 -4.32
CA GLY A 76 -18.71 -12.81 -4.85
C GLY A 76 -17.73 -13.40 -5.87
N SER A 77 -16.54 -12.82 -6.01
CA SER A 77 -15.47 -13.39 -6.83
C SER A 77 -14.99 -14.74 -6.30
N SER A 78 -14.29 -15.50 -7.12
CA SER A 78 -13.64 -16.73 -6.70
C SER A 78 -12.31 -16.45 -5.98
N GLU A 79 -11.84 -17.41 -5.20
CA GLU A 79 -10.49 -17.35 -4.59
C GLU A 79 -9.41 -17.27 -5.67
N GLU A 80 -9.59 -17.96 -6.82
CA GLU A 80 -8.65 -17.92 -7.93
C GLU A 80 -8.56 -16.52 -8.56
N GLU A 81 -9.69 -15.82 -8.73
CA GLU A 81 -9.73 -14.43 -9.21
C GLU A 81 -9.06 -13.49 -8.21
N SER A 82 -9.32 -13.67 -6.92
CA SER A 82 -8.69 -12.89 -5.85
C SER A 82 -7.16 -13.05 -5.84
N GLU A 83 -6.67 -14.28 -5.90
CA GLU A 83 -5.22 -14.55 -5.95
C GLU A 83 -4.56 -14.02 -7.22
N ALA A 84 -5.20 -14.19 -8.37
CA ALA A 84 -4.69 -13.67 -9.64
C ALA A 84 -4.64 -12.14 -9.62
N GLY A 85 -5.71 -11.49 -9.15
CA GLY A 85 -5.78 -10.03 -8.98
C GLY A 85 -4.69 -9.52 -8.05
N MET A 86 -4.51 -10.17 -6.88
CA MET A 86 -3.46 -9.82 -5.92
C MET A 86 -2.06 -9.88 -6.54
N ARG A 87 -1.74 -10.95 -7.29
CA ARG A 87 -0.44 -11.08 -7.97
C ARG A 87 -0.22 -9.96 -8.99
N HIS A 88 -1.23 -9.66 -9.80
CA HIS A 88 -1.14 -8.56 -10.78
C HIS A 88 -0.97 -7.20 -10.09
N ALA A 89 -1.74 -6.94 -9.03
CA ALA A 89 -1.60 -5.70 -8.26
C ALA A 89 -0.24 -5.57 -7.56
N ALA A 90 0.36 -6.70 -7.16
CA ALA A 90 1.72 -6.72 -6.61
C ALA A 90 2.76 -6.29 -7.65
N ASP A 91 2.64 -6.78 -8.89
CA ASP A 91 3.49 -6.36 -10.00
C ASP A 91 3.32 -4.87 -10.32
N ASP A 92 2.07 -4.38 -10.33
CA ASP A 92 1.76 -2.97 -10.59
C ASP A 92 2.33 -2.06 -9.49
N LEU A 93 2.18 -2.45 -8.21
CA LEU A 93 2.70 -1.69 -7.08
C LEU A 93 4.24 -1.67 -7.08
N ASN A 94 4.89 -2.79 -7.40
CA ASN A 94 6.34 -2.84 -7.54
C ASN A 94 6.82 -1.87 -8.64
N ALA A 95 6.19 -1.93 -9.82
CA ALA A 95 6.55 -1.04 -10.94
C ALA A 95 6.32 0.45 -10.59
N PHE A 96 5.25 0.75 -9.83
CA PHE A 96 4.97 2.11 -9.36
C PHE A 96 6.05 2.61 -8.40
N LEU A 97 6.46 1.79 -7.42
CA LEU A 97 7.51 2.14 -6.48
C LEU A 97 8.86 2.33 -7.16
N ASP A 98 9.21 1.43 -8.09
CA ASP A 98 10.45 1.54 -8.86
C ASP A 98 10.45 2.81 -9.73
N GLY A 99 9.30 3.15 -10.33
CA GLY A 99 9.13 4.38 -11.09
C GLY A 99 9.37 5.63 -10.25
N ILE A 100 8.79 5.71 -9.04
CA ILE A 100 9.02 6.83 -8.12
C ILE A 100 10.50 6.97 -7.75
N MET A 101 11.17 5.86 -7.43
CA MET A 101 12.58 5.88 -7.05
C MET A 101 13.45 6.41 -8.18
N VAL A 102 13.15 6.04 -9.43
CA VAL A 102 13.87 6.53 -10.61
C VAL A 102 13.56 7.98 -10.91
N ASP A 103 12.29 8.36 -10.90
CA ASP A 103 11.84 9.70 -11.31
C ASP A 103 12.29 10.79 -10.31
N GLU A 104 12.38 10.44 -9.02
CA GLU A 104 12.73 11.37 -7.94
C GLU A 104 14.19 11.19 -7.44
N ASP A 105 14.97 10.32 -8.06
CA ASP A 105 16.36 9.98 -7.66
C ASP A 105 16.44 9.57 -6.18
N LEU A 106 15.52 8.69 -5.74
CA LEU A 106 15.43 8.19 -4.38
C LEU A 106 15.96 6.77 -4.25
N LEU A 107 16.62 6.50 -3.13
CA LEU A 107 16.97 5.16 -2.72
C LEU A 107 15.79 4.47 -2.01
N PRO A 108 15.72 3.12 -1.98
CA PRO A 108 14.64 2.40 -1.31
C PRO A 108 14.45 2.81 0.16
N GLU A 109 15.53 3.02 0.90
CA GLU A 109 15.50 3.47 2.30
C GLU A 109 15.01 4.91 2.50
N GLN A 110 14.71 5.63 1.45
CA GLN A 110 14.08 6.96 1.49
C GLN A 110 12.57 6.91 1.19
N VAL A 111 12.01 5.72 0.92
CA VAL A 111 10.60 5.52 0.62
C VAL A 111 9.91 4.79 1.76
N MET A 112 8.89 5.40 2.35
CA MET A 112 8.00 4.78 3.36
C MET A 112 6.65 4.47 2.72
N VAL A 113 6.04 3.35 3.11
CA VAL A 113 4.70 2.98 2.64
C VAL A 113 3.75 2.89 3.83
N LEU A 114 2.62 3.60 3.72
CA LEU A 114 1.51 3.52 4.66
C LEU A 114 0.32 2.87 3.95
N GLY A 115 -0.14 1.74 4.47
CA GLY A 115 -1.32 1.06 3.98
C GLY A 115 -2.49 1.14 4.96
N PHE A 116 -3.69 1.24 4.41
CA PHE A 116 -4.93 1.10 5.16
C PHE A 116 -5.76 -0.05 4.61
N SER A 117 -6.22 -0.96 5.48
CA SER A 117 -7.09 -2.10 5.13
C SER A 117 -6.48 -2.95 3.99
N GLN A 118 -7.09 -2.99 2.81
CA GLN A 118 -6.56 -3.71 1.65
C GLN A 118 -5.18 -3.18 1.20
N GLY A 119 -4.94 -1.86 1.32
CA GLY A 119 -3.61 -1.27 1.08
C GLY A 119 -2.55 -1.78 2.07
N THR A 120 -2.92 -2.04 3.34
CA THR A 120 -2.05 -2.73 4.30
C THR A 120 -1.72 -4.15 3.84
N MET A 121 -2.72 -4.88 3.33
CA MET A 121 -2.52 -6.24 2.83
C MET A 121 -1.49 -6.24 1.69
N MET A 122 -1.60 -5.29 0.76
CA MET A 122 -0.64 -5.10 -0.33
C MET A 122 0.76 -4.74 0.17
N ALA A 123 0.87 -3.79 1.09
CA ALA A 123 2.16 -3.40 1.65
C ALA A 123 2.89 -4.56 2.33
N LEU A 124 2.19 -5.32 3.18
CA LEU A 124 2.74 -6.48 3.88
C LEU A 124 3.04 -7.66 2.94
N HIS A 125 2.31 -7.77 1.82
CA HIS A 125 2.56 -8.81 0.83
C HIS A 125 3.76 -8.47 -0.07
N VAL A 126 3.87 -7.23 -0.55
CA VAL A 126 4.84 -6.82 -1.57
C VAL A 126 6.21 -6.49 -0.96
N LEU A 127 6.23 -5.63 0.08
CA LEU A 127 7.48 -5.00 0.50
C LEU A 127 8.51 -5.95 1.12
N PRO A 128 8.12 -7.00 1.89
CA PRO A 128 9.09 -7.98 2.38
C PRO A 128 9.70 -8.88 1.28
N ARG A 129 9.09 -8.92 0.09
CA ARG A 129 9.54 -9.71 -1.06
C ARG A 129 10.44 -8.94 -2.04
N ARG A 130 10.66 -7.64 -1.79
CA ARG A 130 11.57 -6.80 -2.58
C ARG A 130 13.03 -7.12 -2.23
N GLU A 131 13.94 -6.91 -3.19
CA GLU A 131 15.38 -7.10 -2.96
C GLU A 131 15.91 -6.10 -1.93
N ASP A 132 15.53 -4.82 -2.08
CA ASP A 132 15.96 -3.75 -1.21
C ASP A 132 14.83 -3.29 -0.27
N PRO A 133 15.10 -3.16 1.04
CA PRO A 133 14.10 -2.74 2.00
C PRO A 133 13.75 -1.25 1.85
N VAL A 134 12.47 -0.93 1.86
CA VAL A 134 11.99 0.45 2.03
C VAL A 134 12.30 0.97 3.45
N ALA A 135 12.20 2.29 3.67
CA ALA A 135 12.41 2.93 4.98
C ALA A 135 11.56 2.33 6.10
N GLY A 136 10.33 1.92 5.77
CA GLY A 136 9.43 1.29 6.71
C GLY A 136 8.02 1.11 6.15
N ILE A 137 7.22 0.34 6.88
CA ILE A 137 5.81 0.09 6.59
C ILE A 137 4.98 0.54 7.79
N VAL A 138 3.99 1.39 7.54
CA VAL A 138 2.91 1.67 8.50
C VAL A 138 1.67 0.92 8.03
N ALA A 139 1.25 -0.09 8.77
CA ALA A 139 0.22 -1.05 8.39
C ALA A 139 -1.00 -0.89 9.29
N ILE A 140 -2.09 -0.30 8.77
CA ILE A 140 -3.27 0.07 9.54
C ILE A 140 -4.46 -0.80 9.14
N SER A 141 -5.10 -1.45 10.12
CA SER A 141 -6.37 -2.19 9.99
C SER A 141 -6.39 -3.18 8.82
N GLY A 142 -5.31 -3.90 8.62
CA GLY A 142 -5.18 -4.93 7.59
C GLY A 142 -4.80 -6.29 8.15
N ARG A 143 -4.46 -7.22 7.28
CA ARG A 143 -3.97 -8.55 7.63
C ARG A 143 -2.84 -8.98 6.72
N LEU A 144 -2.00 -9.88 7.19
CA LEU A 144 -1.02 -10.57 6.37
C LEU A 144 -1.73 -11.58 5.46
N LEU A 145 -1.46 -11.51 4.15
CA LEU A 145 -1.95 -12.47 3.17
C LEU A 145 -0.96 -13.63 3.04
N GLN A 146 -1.48 -14.85 2.95
CA GLN A 146 -0.69 -16.06 2.73
C GLN A 146 0.54 -16.13 3.66
N PRO A 147 0.35 -16.06 5.00
CA PRO A 147 1.47 -16.04 5.96
C PRO A 147 2.38 -17.27 5.85
N GLU A 148 1.84 -18.40 5.42
CA GLU A 148 2.55 -19.66 5.20
C GLU A 148 3.60 -19.55 4.07
N LEU A 149 3.37 -18.72 3.06
CA LEU A 149 4.31 -18.52 1.96
C LEU A 149 5.38 -17.50 2.30
N LEU A 150 5.07 -16.51 3.16
CA LEU A 150 5.99 -15.43 3.48
C LEU A 150 7.30 -15.95 4.09
N VAL A 151 7.24 -17.02 4.86
CA VAL A 151 8.45 -17.61 5.52
C VAL A 151 9.52 -17.98 4.51
N ASP A 152 9.10 -18.49 3.35
CA ASP A 152 10.00 -18.94 2.29
C ASP A 152 10.28 -17.83 1.26
N GLU A 153 9.42 -16.82 1.17
CA GLU A 153 9.48 -15.76 0.14
C GLU A 153 10.04 -14.43 0.65
N VAL A 154 10.24 -14.27 1.97
CA VAL A 154 10.79 -13.03 2.52
C VAL A 154 12.25 -12.85 2.09
N VAL A 155 12.52 -11.73 1.42
CA VAL A 155 13.85 -11.36 0.93
C VAL A 155 14.47 -10.29 1.83
N CYS A 156 13.67 -9.30 2.25
CA CYS A 156 14.12 -8.23 3.14
C CYS A 156 13.18 -8.05 4.34
N ARG A 157 13.62 -7.30 5.35
CA ARG A 157 12.89 -7.06 6.61
C ARG A 157 12.86 -5.57 6.94
N PRO A 158 12.07 -4.76 6.23
CA PRO A 158 11.88 -3.37 6.59
C PRO A 158 11.24 -3.24 7.98
N PRO A 159 11.49 -2.15 8.72
CA PRO A 159 10.74 -1.86 9.95
C PRO A 159 9.24 -1.81 9.68
N VAL A 160 8.43 -2.43 10.56
CA VAL A 160 6.97 -2.46 10.42
C VAL A 160 6.31 -1.93 11.68
N LEU A 161 5.41 -0.96 11.53
CA LEU A 161 4.49 -0.50 12.56
C LEU A 161 3.09 -1.02 12.24
N LEU A 162 2.57 -1.92 13.07
CA LEU A 162 1.21 -2.46 12.96
C LEU A 162 0.26 -1.68 13.88
N ILE A 163 -0.84 -1.18 13.32
CA ILE A 163 -1.89 -0.46 14.04
C ILE A 163 -3.24 -1.10 13.71
N HIS A 164 -4.03 -1.41 14.75
CA HIS A 164 -5.35 -2.03 14.55
C HIS A 164 -6.33 -1.59 15.64
N GLY A 165 -7.57 -1.31 15.23
CA GLY A 165 -8.65 -1.01 16.16
C GLY A 165 -9.14 -2.28 16.88
N ASP A 166 -9.31 -2.22 18.18
CA ASP A 166 -9.78 -3.34 19.01
C ASP A 166 -11.26 -3.71 18.77
N GLN A 167 -12.00 -2.83 18.08
CA GLN A 167 -13.41 -3.00 17.72
C GLN A 167 -13.63 -3.01 16.19
N ASP A 168 -12.61 -3.35 15.42
CA ASP A 168 -12.72 -3.46 13.96
C ASP A 168 -13.60 -4.67 13.59
N ASN A 169 -14.76 -4.37 12.99
CA ASN A 169 -15.73 -5.38 12.58
C ASN A 169 -15.58 -5.80 11.09
N VAL A 170 -14.65 -5.20 10.36
CA VAL A 170 -14.37 -5.49 8.94
C VAL A 170 -13.15 -6.40 8.82
N VAL A 171 -12.03 -5.99 9.39
CA VAL A 171 -10.86 -6.83 9.55
C VAL A 171 -10.71 -7.18 11.02
N PRO A 172 -10.93 -8.44 11.43
CA PRO A 172 -10.94 -8.81 12.85
C PRO A 172 -9.64 -8.43 13.57
N PRO A 173 -9.71 -7.89 14.81
CA PRO A 173 -8.53 -7.51 15.59
C PRO A 173 -7.50 -8.63 15.78
N GLN A 174 -7.93 -9.89 15.69
CA GLN A 174 -7.06 -11.07 15.74
C GLN A 174 -6.05 -11.12 14.59
N SER A 175 -6.29 -10.36 13.52
CA SER A 175 -5.34 -10.24 12.41
C SER A 175 -4.02 -9.57 12.81
N LEU A 176 -4.04 -8.69 13.83
CA LEU A 176 -2.86 -7.98 14.31
C LEU A 176 -1.76 -8.92 14.86
N PRO A 177 -2.06 -9.84 15.81
CA PRO A 177 -1.03 -10.74 16.33
C PRO A 177 -0.62 -11.86 15.34
N LEU A 178 -1.31 -11.99 14.20
CA LEU A 178 -0.99 -12.95 13.16
C LEU A 178 -0.14 -12.35 12.03
N ALA A 179 0.01 -11.05 12.01
CA ALA A 179 0.85 -10.31 11.08
C ALA A 179 2.24 -10.06 11.66
#